data_537a81b96d6422c1ae68274d1fab1aab
#
_entry.id   537a81b96d6422c1ae68274d1fab1aab
#
_cell.length_a   1.000
_cell.length_b   1.000
_cell.length_c   1.000
_cell.angle_alpha   90.00
_cell.angle_beta   90.00
_cell.angle_gamma   90.00
#
_symmetry.space_group_name_H-M   'P 1'
#
loop_
_entity.id
_entity.type
_entity.pdbx_description
1 polymer ?
#
loop_
_entity_poly.entity_id
_entity_poly.type
_entity_poly.pdbx_seq_one_letter_code
_entity_poly.pdbx_strand_id
1 'polypeptide(L)'
;MTFAVYHKLSGEKGLYMWLSRYFVYFIIFSCMGWIYESIYCTIRAKKWENRGFLYGPLCPIYGAGGVAITAIADFISAHTDATFTWWQIFLVAFLGSIVLEYGTSWALEKLFHAYWWDYSSMPLNINGRVCFPYSVGFGVAGLIVVYFI
;
A
#
# COMPACT_ATOMS: atom_id res chain seq x y z
N MET A 1 6.44 -18.28 -2.49
CA MET A 1 5.68 -19.31 -3.24
C MET A 1 5.00 -18.60 -4.40
N THR A 2 5.53 -18.80 -5.61
CA THR A 2 5.22 -18.02 -6.83
C THR A 2 3.90 -18.43 -7.48
N PHE A 3 3.26 -17.54 -8.23
CA PHE A 3 2.04 -17.80 -9.03
C PHE A 3 2.12 -19.07 -9.90
N ALA A 4 3.31 -19.40 -10.43
CA ALA A 4 3.56 -20.62 -11.19
C ALA A 4 3.37 -21.93 -10.37
N VAL A 5 3.63 -21.90 -9.06
CA VAL A 5 3.39 -23.06 -8.17
C VAL A 5 1.90 -23.24 -7.90
N TYR A 6 1.13 -22.15 -7.83
CA TYR A 6 -0.33 -22.20 -7.66
C TYR A 6 -1.04 -22.75 -8.90
N HIS A 7 -0.55 -22.42 -10.09
CA HIS A 7 -1.12 -22.97 -11.34
C HIS A 7 -0.94 -24.48 -11.49
N LYS A 8 0.06 -25.05 -10.80
CA LYS A 8 0.33 -26.49 -10.81
C LYS A 8 -0.50 -27.27 -9.78
N LEU A 9 -1.07 -26.58 -8.78
CA LEU A 9 -2.03 -27.13 -7.83
C LEU A 9 -3.43 -26.91 -8.40
N SER A 10 -3.84 -27.83 -9.27
CA SER A 10 -5.09 -27.81 -10.07
C SER A 10 -6.28 -27.10 -9.45
N GLY A 11 -6.83 -26.13 -10.15
CA GLY A 11 -8.22 -25.72 -10.07
C GLY A 11 -8.56 -24.80 -8.89
N GLU A 12 -9.72 -24.99 -8.33
CA GLU A 12 -10.31 -24.15 -7.28
C GLU A 12 -9.45 -24.00 -6.03
N LYS A 13 -8.77 -25.06 -5.58
CA LYS A 13 -7.91 -25.00 -4.38
C LYS A 13 -6.73 -24.02 -4.54
N GLY A 14 -6.15 -23.95 -5.73
CA GLY A 14 -5.07 -22.99 -6.02
C GLY A 14 -5.56 -21.54 -5.94
N LEU A 15 -6.74 -21.26 -6.47
CA LEU A 15 -7.36 -19.93 -6.43
C LEU A 15 -7.69 -19.49 -5.00
N TYR A 16 -8.29 -20.39 -4.18
CA TYR A 16 -8.60 -20.09 -2.78
C TYR A 16 -7.34 -19.79 -1.97
N MET A 17 -6.28 -20.57 -2.14
CA MET A 17 -5.00 -20.33 -1.46
C MET A 17 -4.37 -19.00 -1.87
N TRP A 18 -4.44 -18.65 -3.16
CA TRP A 18 -3.94 -17.39 -3.68
C TRP A 18 -4.72 -16.20 -3.09
N LEU A 19 -6.04 -16.24 -3.15
CA LEU A 19 -6.91 -15.20 -2.58
C LEU A 19 -6.71 -15.05 -1.07
N SER A 20 -6.61 -16.16 -0.34
CA SER A 20 -6.38 -16.14 1.11
C SER A 20 -5.04 -15.48 1.47
N ARG A 21 -3.97 -15.73 0.70
CA ARG A 21 -2.66 -15.11 0.89
C ARG A 21 -2.74 -13.59 0.76
N TYR A 22 -3.34 -13.07 -0.32
CA TYR A 22 -3.47 -11.63 -0.51
C TYR A 22 -4.43 -10.98 0.50
N PHE A 23 -5.47 -11.69 0.91
CA PHE A 23 -6.34 -11.22 1.99
C PHE A 23 -5.58 -11.07 3.31
N VAL A 24 -4.78 -12.05 3.70
CA VAL A 24 -3.93 -11.97 4.89
C VAL A 24 -2.94 -10.82 4.79
N TYR A 25 -2.28 -10.66 3.64
CA TYR A 25 -1.38 -9.51 3.40
C TYR A 25 -2.11 -8.18 3.50
N PHE A 26 -3.31 -8.06 2.92
CA PHE A 26 -4.13 -6.87 3.06
C PHE A 26 -4.37 -6.50 4.52
N ILE A 27 -4.74 -7.47 5.36
CA ILE A 27 -4.96 -7.23 6.79
C ILE A 27 -3.67 -6.82 7.49
N ILE A 28 -2.57 -7.56 7.27
CA ILE A 28 -1.27 -7.26 7.90
C ILE A 28 -0.81 -5.85 7.53
N PHE A 29 -0.77 -5.50 6.25
CA PHE A 29 -0.33 -4.17 5.81
C PHE A 29 -1.27 -3.06 6.28
N SER A 30 -2.58 -3.32 6.33
CA SER A 30 -3.55 -2.36 6.88
C SER A 30 -3.32 -2.09 8.37
N CYS A 31 -3.00 -3.13 9.16
CA CYS A 31 -2.65 -2.99 10.58
C CYS A 31 -1.34 -2.23 10.77
N MET A 32 -0.31 -2.59 10.00
CA MET A 32 0.99 -1.89 10.05
C MET A 32 0.85 -0.41 9.67
N GLY A 33 0.08 -0.12 8.63
CA GLY A 33 -0.24 1.25 8.23
C GLY A 33 -1.00 2.02 9.31
N TRP A 34 -1.96 1.38 9.98
CA TRP A 34 -2.66 1.99 11.10
C TRP A 34 -1.73 2.32 12.27
N ILE A 35 -0.83 1.41 12.65
CA ILE A 35 0.17 1.65 13.69
C ILE A 35 1.05 2.85 13.33
N TYR A 36 1.60 2.84 12.11
CA TYR A 36 2.45 3.91 11.61
C TYR A 36 1.74 5.27 11.64
N GLU A 37 0.57 5.37 11.00
CA GLU A 37 -0.22 6.60 10.91
C GLU A 37 -0.63 7.11 12.29
N SER A 38 -1.12 6.23 13.16
CA SER A 38 -1.60 6.63 14.50
C SER A 38 -0.43 7.13 15.35
N ILE A 39 0.73 6.50 15.31
CA ILE A 39 1.94 6.97 16.02
C ILE A 39 2.38 8.33 15.45
N TYR A 40 2.52 8.43 14.12
CA TYR A 40 2.97 9.65 13.46
C TYR A 40 2.06 10.85 13.78
N CYS A 41 0.75 10.68 13.61
CA CYS A 41 -0.23 11.73 13.88
C CYS A 41 -0.30 12.10 15.37
N THR A 42 -0.20 11.10 16.26
CA THR A 42 -0.17 11.31 17.71
C THR A 42 1.03 12.16 18.13
N ILE A 43 2.22 11.87 17.64
CA ILE A 43 3.44 12.66 17.92
C ILE A 43 3.27 14.09 17.42
N ARG A 44 2.76 14.27 16.21
CA ARG A 44 2.57 15.58 15.59
C ARG A 44 1.50 16.40 16.28
N ALA A 45 0.38 15.79 16.64
CA ALA A 45 -0.76 16.45 17.30
C ALA A 45 -0.55 16.63 18.83
N LYS A 46 0.46 15.97 19.42
CA LYS A 46 0.69 15.88 20.88
C LYS A 46 -0.52 15.36 21.67
N LYS A 47 -1.37 14.61 21.03
CA LYS A 47 -2.54 13.94 21.63
C LYS A 47 -2.81 12.66 20.84
N TRP A 48 -3.47 11.67 21.47
CA TRP A 48 -3.81 10.43 20.78
C TRP A 48 -4.72 10.70 19.57
N GLU A 49 -4.24 10.27 18.38
CA GLU A 49 -4.99 10.37 17.12
C GLU A 49 -5.11 8.96 16.51
N ASN A 50 -6.31 8.38 16.60
CA ASN A 50 -6.59 7.11 15.91
C ASN A 50 -6.88 7.39 14.42
N ARG A 51 -6.03 6.87 13.53
CA ARG A 51 -6.15 7.06 12.07
C ARG A 51 -6.78 5.86 11.36
N GLY A 52 -7.26 4.88 12.12
CA GLY A 52 -7.89 3.69 11.57
C GLY A 52 -9.24 3.95 10.92
N PHE A 53 -9.53 3.20 9.86
CA PHE A 53 -10.81 3.20 9.19
C PHE A 53 -11.93 2.79 10.17
N LEU A 54 -13.00 3.59 10.27
CA LEU A 54 -14.09 3.41 11.23
C LEU A 54 -13.60 3.24 12.68
N TYR A 55 -12.52 3.93 13.06
CA TYR A 55 -11.87 3.81 14.35
C TYR A 55 -11.28 2.41 14.67
N GLY A 56 -11.31 1.49 13.72
CA GLY A 56 -10.69 0.18 13.84
C GLY A 56 -9.17 0.21 13.61
N PRO A 57 -8.44 -0.87 13.91
CA PRO A 57 -6.99 -0.93 13.78
C PRO A 57 -6.54 -1.26 12.33
N LEU A 58 -7.14 -0.63 11.34
CA LEU A 58 -6.88 -0.88 9.93
C LEU A 58 -6.82 0.44 9.14
N CYS A 59 -5.81 0.57 8.29
CA CYS A 59 -5.74 1.60 7.24
C CYS A 59 -5.74 0.92 5.86
N PRO A 60 -6.91 0.77 5.21
CA PRO A 60 -7.06 -0.02 3.98
C PRO A 60 -6.18 0.42 2.80
N ILE A 61 -5.83 1.68 2.72
CA ILE A 61 -4.94 2.20 1.65
C ILE A 61 -3.55 1.55 1.72
N TYR A 62 -3.01 1.31 2.92
CA TYR A 62 -1.74 0.59 3.11
C TYR A 62 -1.88 -0.88 2.73
N GLY A 63 -3.02 -1.50 3.08
CA GLY A 63 -3.34 -2.86 2.67
C GLY A 63 -3.40 -3.01 1.16
N ALA A 64 -4.10 -2.10 0.48
CA ALA A 64 -4.21 -2.09 -0.98
C ALA A 64 -2.84 -1.88 -1.64
N GLY A 65 -2.04 -0.93 -1.14
CA GLY A 65 -0.69 -0.66 -1.64
C GLY A 65 0.26 -1.85 -1.47
N GLY A 66 0.28 -2.47 -0.28
CA GLY A 66 1.10 -3.65 0.00
C GLY A 66 0.72 -4.86 -0.86
N VAL A 67 -0.58 -5.12 -1.02
CA VAL A 67 -1.08 -6.18 -1.91
C VAL A 67 -0.71 -5.89 -3.37
N ALA A 68 -0.89 -4.66 -3.84
CA ALA A 68 -0.57 -4.31 -5.22
C ALA A 68 0.91 -4.53 -5.55
N ILE A 69 1.82 -4.07 -4.68
CA ILE A 69 3.27 -4.26 -4.91
C ILE A 69 3.67 -5.73 -4.87
N THR A 70 3.11 -6.50 -3.93
CA THR A 70 3.37 -7.95 -3.84
C THR A 70 2.84 -8.68 -5.08
N ALA A 71 1.64 -8.35 -5.55
CA ALA A 71 1.05 -8.96 -6.75
C ALA A 71 1.85 -8.63 -8.02
N ILE A 72 2.34 -7.40 -8.16
CA ILE A 72 3.22 -6.99 -9.26
C ILE A 72 4.54 -7.77 -9.20
N ALA A 73 5.16 -7.87 -8.03
CA ALA A 73 6.39 -8.62 -7.84
C ALA A 73 6.21 -10.11 -8.18
N ASP A 74 5.14 -10.73 -7.69
CA ASP A 74 4.80 -12.14 -8.01
C ASP A 74 4.55 -12.34 -9.52
N PHE A 75 3.81 -11.41 -10.16
CA PHE A 75 3.52 -11.48 -11.59
C PHE A 75 4.79 -11.42 -12.44
N ILE A 76 5.68 -10.49 -12.14
CA ILE A 76 6.92 -10.33 -12.91
C ILE A 76 7.86 -11.52 -12.67
N SER A 77 8.01 -11.98 -11.42
CA SER A 77 8.81 -13.17 -11.11
C SER A 77 8.28 -14.45 -11.77
N ALA A 78 6.99 -14.49 -12.09
CA ALA A 78 6.39 -15.63 -12.79
C ALA A 78 6.63 -15.61 -14.31
N HIS A 79 6.84 -14.42 -14.90
CA HIS A 79 6.92 -14.25 -16.37
C HIS A 79 8.32 -13.87 -16.86
N THR A 80 9.24 -13.57 -15.96
CA THR A 80 10.62 -13.20 -16.30
C THR A 80 11.59 -13.82 -15.30
N ASP A 81 12.76 -14.25 -15.78
CA ASP A 81 13.87 -14.65 -14.92
C ASP A 81 14.57 -13.45 -14.27
N ALA A 82 14.02 -12.25 -14.45
CA ALA A 82 14.56 -11.02 -13.91
C ALA A 82 14.20 -10.87 -12.43
N THR A 83 15.21 -10.72 -11.61
CA THR A 83 15.06 -10.27 -10.23
C THR A 83 14.96 -8.76 -10.20
N PHE A 84 13.97 -8.24 -9.47
CA PHE A 84 13.87 -6.80 -9.28
C PHE A 84 15.08 -6.27 -8.54
N THR A 85 15.69 -5.24 -9.10
CA THR A 85 16.69 -4.45 -8.40
C THR A 85 15.98 -3.51 -7.39
N TRP A 86 16.66 -3.17 -6.31
CA TRP A 86 16.11 -2.32 -5.25
C TRP A 86 15.50 -0.99 -5.76
N TRP A 87 16.14 -0.36 -6.75
CA TRP A 87 15.64 0.90 -7.33
C TRP A 87 14.36 0.73 -8.15
N GLN A 88 14.16 -0.42 -8.81
CA GLN A 88 12.92 -0.73 -9.53
C GLN A 88 11.76 -0.93 -8.54
N ILE A 89 11.99 -1.65 -7.44
CA ILE A 89 11.00 -1.81 -6.37
C ILE A 89 10.64 -0.45 -5.78
N PHE A 90 11.66 0.38 -5.49
CA PHE A 90 11.44 1.73 -5.00
C PHE A 90 10.59 2.56 -5.97
N LEU A 91 10.92 2.57 -7.26
CA LEU A 91 10.18 3.33 -8.27
C LEU A 91 8.73 2.86 -8.41
N VAL A 92 8.49 1.55 -8.43
CA VAL A 92 7.14 0.98 -8.52
C VAL A 92 6.31 1.37 -7.29
N ALA A 93 6.88 1.27 -6.09
CA ALA A 93 6.20 1.66 -4.87
C ALA A 93 5.95 3.18 -4.80
N PHE A 94 6.94 3.98 -5.16
CA PHE A 94 6.86 5.44 -5.22
C PHE A 94 5.78 5.92 -6.20
N LEU A 95 5.83 5.47 -7.46
CA LEU A 95 4.84 5.86 -8.48
C LEU A 95 3.46 5.27 -8.20
N GLY A 96 3.42 4.03 -7.73
CA GLY A 96 2.18 3.36 -7.32
C GLY A 96 1.48 4.09 -6.18
N SER A 97 2.23 4.60 -5.19
CA SER A 97 1.65 5.38 -4.10
C SER A 97 1.01 6.68 -4.60
N ILE A 98 1.64 7.38 -5.54
CA ILE A 98 1.08 8.59 -6.16
C ILE A 98 -0.27 8.30 -6.81
N VAL A 99 -0.35 7.22 -7.57
CA VAL A 99 -1.59 6.82 -8.26
C VAL A 99 -2.68 6.44 -7.24
N LEU A 100 -2.32 5.64 -6.22
CA LEU A 100 -3.26 5.21 -5.18
C LEU A 100 -3.75 6.38 -4.33
N GLU A 101 -2.86 7.24 -3.84
CA GLU A 101 -3.25 8.41 -3.02
C GLU A 101 -4.12 9.38 -3.80
N TYR A 102 -3.69 9.72 -5.02
CA TYR A 102 -4.46 10.65 -5.86
C TYR A 102 -5.82 10.07 -6.22
N GLY A 103 -5.86 8.83 -6.68
CA GLY A 103 -7.10 8.13 -7.07
C GLY A 103 -8.07 7.96 -5.91
N THR A 104 -7.57 7.55 -4.74
CA THR A 104 -8.39 7.39 -3.53
C THR A 104 -8.94 8.73 -3.06
N SER A 105 -8.09 9.75 -2.95
CA SER A 105 -8.53 11.09 -2.55
C SER A 105 -9.57 11.67 -3.51
N TRP A 106 -9.35 11.52 -4.83
CA TRP A 106 -10.30 11.96 -5.85
C TRP A 106 -11.64 11.21 -5.75
N ALA A 107 -11.60 9.89 -5.59
CA ALA A 107 -12.80 9.07 -5.46
C ALA A 107 -13.61 9.41 -4.20
N LEU A 108 -12.93 9.59 -3.05
CA LEU A 108 -13.58 9.98 -1.79
C LEU A 108 -14.25 11.34 -1.89
N GLU A 109 -13.60 12.31 -2.52
CA GLU A 109 -14.20 13.62 -2.76
C GLU A 109 -15.44 13.51 -3.66
N LYS A 110 -15.35 12.77 -4.76
CA LYS A 110 -16.45 12.65 -5.73
C LYS A 110 -17.65 11.85 -5.21
N LEU A 111 -17.39 10.77 -4.46
CA LEU A 111 -18.44 9.86 -3.99
C LEU A 111 -19.02 10.28 -2.63
N PHE A 112 -18.19 10.82 -1.75
CA PHE A 112 -18.56 11.08 -0.36
C PHE A 112 -18.42 12.56 0.04
N HIS A 113 -17.95 13.44 -0.87
CA HIS A 113 -17.66 14.85 -0.57
C HIS A 113 -16.74 15.01 0.67
N ALA A 114 -15.81 14.06 0.86
CA ALA A 114 -14.95 13.98 2.03
C ALA A 114 -13.47 14.03 1.65
N TYR A 115 -12.71 14.80 2.40
CA TYR A 115 -11.25 14.84 2.36
C TYR A 115 -10.72 14.11 3.60
N TRP A 116 -10.03 13.00 3.42
CA TRP A 116 -9.45 12.25 4.53
C TRP A 116 -8.07 12.77 4.92
N TRP A 117 -7.38 13.41 3.99
CA TRP A 117 -6.12 14.12 4.21
C TRP A 117 -6.04 15.31 3.27
N ASP A 118 -5.23 16.30 3.64
CA ASP A 118 -4.93 17.47 2.84
C ASP A 118 -3.47 17.87 3.01
N TYR A 119 -2.72 17.77 1.92
CA TYR A 119 -1.31 18.14 1.84
C TYR A 119 -1.09 19.55 1.28
N SER A 120 -2.10 20.38 1.13
CA SER A 120 -2.01 21.72 0.51
C SER A 120 -0.95 22.60 1.19
N SER A 121 -0.72 22.41 2.48
CA SER A 121 0.30 23.15 3.24
C SER A 121 1.71 22.57 3.12
N MET A 122 1.86 21.41 2.47
CA MET A 122 3.15 20.74 2.35
C MET A 122 3.86 21.10 1.05
N PRO A 123 5.21 21.16 1.04
CA PRO A 123 5.96 21.43 -0.18
C PRO A 123 5.83 20.26 -1.16
N LEU A 124 5.87 20.58 -2.46
CA LEU A 124 5.81 19.60 -3.55
C LEU A 124 4.57 18.71 -3.49
N ASN A 125 3.43 19.27 -3.15
CA ASN A 125 2.15 18.59 -3.24
C ASN A 125 1.53 18.72 -4.64
N ILE A 126 0.67 17.77 -4.98
CA ILE A 126 -0.15 17.77 -6.20
C ILE A 126 -1.60 17.89 -5.78
N ASN A 127 -2.20 19.07 -5.96
CA ASN A 127 -3.60 19.40 -5.63
C ASN A 127 -3.98 19.05 -4.17
N GLY A 128 -3.04 19.10 -3.23
CA GLY A 128 -3.26 18.70 -1.84
C GLY A 128 -3.51 17.19 -1.61
N ARG A 129 -3.51 16.38 -2.69
CA ARG A 129 -3.87 14.96 -2.63
C ARG A 129 -2.68 14.04 -2.43
N VAL A 130 -1.53 14.43 -2.98
CA VAL A 130 -0.25 13.70 -2.94
C VAL A 130 0.84 14.66 -2.53
N CYS A 131 1.82 14.17 -1.80
CA CYS A 131 2.98 14.94 -1.39
C CYS A 131 4.26 14.15 -1.63
N PHE A 132 5.21 14.72 -2.37
CA PHE A 132 6.45 14.06 -2.77
C PHE A 132 7.24 13.43 -1.58
N PRO A 133 7.45 14.12 -0.44
CA PRO A 133 8.12 13.51 0.71
C PRO A 133 7.45 12.23 1.22
N TYR A 134 6.10 12.18 1.23
CA TYR A 134 5.38 10.98 1.66
C TYR A 134 5.48 9.86 0.61
N SER A 135 5.40 10.19 -0.68
CA SER A 135 5.58 9.21 -1.75
C SER A 135 6.99 8.57 -1.71
N VAL A 136 8.04 9.34 -1.35
CA VAL A 136 9.38 8.79 -1.09
C VAL A 136 9.34 7.81 0.08
N GLY A 137 8.64 8.14 1.16
CA GLY A 137 8.40 7.23 2.30
C GLY A 137 7.75 5.91 1.88
N PHE A 138 6.75 5.96 1.00
CA PHE A 138 6.12 4.76 0.43
C PHE A 138 7.07 3.96 -0.46
N GLY A 139 7.96 4.62 -1.21
CA GLY A 139 9.03 3.96 -1.95
C GLY A 139 9.94 3.13 -1.04
N VAL A 140 10.35 3.70 0.09
CA VAL A 140 11.16 3.00 1.11
C VAL A 140 10.36 1.88 1.78
N ALA A 141 9.09 2.11 2.12
CA ALA A 141 8.21 1.09 2.67
C ALA A 141 8.05 -0.10 1.73
N GLY A 142 7.96 0.14 0.41
CA GLY A 142 7.91 -0.90 -0.61
C GLY A 142 9.16 -1.79 -0.61
N LEU A 143 10.36 -1.22 -0.40
CA LEU A 143 11.59 -2.01 -0.22
C LEU A 143 11.51 -2.91 1.01
N ILE A 144 11.02 -2.36 2.14
CA ILE A 144 10.86 -3.14 3.37
C ILE A 144 9.90 -4.30 3.15
N VAL A 145 8.75 -4.06 2.51
CA VAL A 145 7.76 -5.10 2.21
C VAL A 145 8.37 -6.23 1.37
N VAL A 146 9.08 -5.90 0.30
CA VAL A 146 9.60 -6.92 -0.63
C VAL A 146 10.79 -7.71 -0.07
N TYR A 147 11.63 -7.10 0.77
CA TYR A 147 12.82 -7.77 1.29
C TYR A 147 12.61 -8.46 2.64
N PHE A 148 11.59 -8.11 3.42
CA PHE A 148 11.38 -8.65 4.77
C PHE A 148 10.09 -9.47 4.93
N ILE A 149 9.24 -9.52 3.92
CA ILE A 149 7.99 -10.29 3.91
C ILE A 149 7.96 -11.26 2.72
#